data_ed0e63ab53a8d14db30b1e2ddfb8b1f3
#
_entry.id   ed0e63ab53a8d14db30b1e2ddfb8b1f3
#
_cell.length_a   1.000
_cell.length_b   1.000
_cell.length_c   1.000
_cell.angle_alpha   90.00
_cell.angle_beta   90.00
_cell.angle_gamma   90.00
#
_symmetry.space_group_name_H-M   'P 1'
#
loop_
_entity.id
_entity.type
_entity.pdbx_description
1 polymer ?
#
loop_
_entity_poly.entity_id
_entity_poly.type
_entity_poly.pdbx_seq_one_letter_code
_entity_poly.pdbx_strand_id
1 'polypeptide(L)'
;AQLKKVGRRFKELGEVLAVGRPLREASEDLVAAQELLEIVEEDDDRQQLNDEVSKLQTSIERLEIELQALLLPRDPNDGRNVILEIRGAEGGEEANLFARDLHEMYLAFAANHGWKVEPMDARESDMGGFSEVTVLLAGADAWTWMKYEGGVHRVQRVPVTEAQGRVHTSTTTVSVLPEAEEVDVDIDENDLQVDVYRASGPGGQSVNTTDSAVRITHKPTGLVVSMQDEKSQLQNKVKALRVLRSRMLQAQQDKQQAEASAARKGQVGSGGRSEKIRTYNFKENRITDHRIGLTLHKLDRVLAGDLDEVINELLANERTEQLAQATSQG
;
A
#
# COMPACT_ATOMS: atom_id res chain seq x y z
N ALA A 1 -11.61 -13.92 -5.62
CA ALA A 1 -10.86 -13.31 -4.50
C ALA A 1 -10.16 -14.36 -3.64
N GLN A 2 -10.86 -15.37 -3.08
CA GLN A 2 -10.27 -16.39 -2.19
C GLN A 2 -9.14 -17.20 -2.83
N LEU A 3 -9.25 -17.61 -4.10
CA LEU A 3 -8.21 -18.37 -4.81
C LEU A 3 -6.89 -17.59 -4.96
N LYS A 4 -6.97 -16.28 -5.24
CA LYS A 4 -5.80 -15.40 -5.29
C LYS A 4 -5.13 -15.29 -3.92
N LYS A 5 -5.92 -15.16 -2.84
CA LYS A 5 -5.40 -15.07 -1.47
C LYS A 5 -4.69 -16.36 -1.03
N VAL A 6 -5.30 -17.53 -1.33
CA VAL A 6 -4.68 -18.83 -1.05
C VAL A 6 -3.42 -19.05 -1.88
N GLY A 7 -3.44 -18.74 -3.17
CA GLY A 7 -2.26 -18.85 -4.05
C GLY A 7 -1.10 -17.97 -3.59
N ARG A 8 -1.39 -16.73 -3.15
CA ARG A 8 -0.39 -15.82 -2.57
C ARG A 8 0.22 -16.43 -1.31
N ARG A 9 -0.62 -16.89 -0.37
CA ARG A 9 -0.14 -17.50 0.88
C ARG A 9 0.69 -18.76 0.65
N PHE A 10 0.31 -19.57 -0.34
CA PHE A 10 1.08 -20.75 -0.73
C PHE A 10 2.48 -20.38 -1.26
N LYS A 11 2.57 -19.34 -2.10
CA LYS A 11 3.86 -18.84 -2.61
C LYS A 11 4.74 -18.30 -1.46
N GLU A 12 4.17 -17.50 -0.55
CA GLU A 12 4.86 -16.97 0.62
C GLU A 12 5.45 -18.06 1.51
N LEU A 13 4.64 -19.08 1.83
CA LEU A 13 5.10 -20.22 2.61
C LEU A 13 6.18 -21.03 1.87
N GLY A 14 6.09 -21.11 0.55
CA GLY A 14 7.11 -21.74 -0.29
C GLY A 14 8.48 -21.02 -0.19
N GLU A 15 8.47 -19.70 -0.20
CA GLU A 15 9.68 -18.87 -0.04
C GLU A 15 10.31 -19.06 1.35
N VAL A 16 9.51 -19.05 2.41
CA VAL A 16 9.98 -19.32 3.78
C VAL A 16 10.56 -20.74 3.91
N LEU A 17 9.91 -21.75 3.34
CA LEU A 17 10.38 -23.13 3.39
C LEU A 17 11.66 -23.35 2.55
N ALA A 18 11.85 -22.59 1.47
CA ALA A 18 13.06 -22.67 0.64
C ALA A 18 14.32 -22.23 1.40
N VAL A 19 14.19 -21.34 2.38
CA VAL A 19 15.29 -20.90 3.24
C VAL A 19 15.32 -21.70 4.55
N GLY A 20 14.17 -21.99 5.14
CA GLY A 20 14.08 -22.66 6.44
C GLY A 20 14.57 -24.12 6.43
N ARG A 21 14.39 -24.84 5.30
CA ARG A 21 14.92 -26.22 5.18
C ARG A 21 16.45 -26.27 5.13
N PRO A 22 17.14 -25.51 4.26
CA PRO A 22 18.61 -25.43 4.28
C PRO A 22 19.19 -24.96 5.61
N LEU A 23 18.51 -24.02 6.29
CA LEU A 23 18.93 -23.56 7.63
C LEU A 23 18.89 -24.70 8.64
N ARG A 24 17.81 -25.48 8.65
CA ARG A 24 17.69 -26.63 9.55
C ARG A 24 18.75 -27.70 9.25
N GLU A 25 18.93 -28.05 7.96
CA GLU A 25 19.94 -29.01 7.52
C GLU A 25 21.37 -28.55 7.93
N ALA A 26 21.73 -27.30 7.66
CA ALA A 26 23.02 -26.74 8.05
C ALA A 26 23.21 -26.73 9.59
N SER A 27 22.14 -26.52 10.37
CA SER A 27 22.21 -26.58 11.81
C SER A 27 22.39 -28.00 12.35
N GLU A 28 21.72 -28.98 11.76
CA GLU A 28 21.89 -30.40 12.05
C GLU A 28 23.31 -30.88 11.70
N ASP A 29 23.83 -30.48 10.54
CA ASP A 29 25.19 -30.78 10.09
C ASP A 29 26.25 -30.14 11.00
N LEU A 30 26.02 -28.92 11.47
CA LEU A 30 26.92 -28.23 12.41
C LEU A 30 27.04 -28.99 13.72
N VAL A 31 25.93 -29.48 14.27
CA VAL A 31 25.94 -30.28 15.49
C VAL A 31 26.71 -31.57 15.27
N ALA A 32 26.47 -32.27 14.16
CA ALA A 32 27.20 -33.51 13.82
C ALA A 32 28.71 -33.28 13.63
N ALA A 33 29.09 -32.20 12.96
CA ALA A 33 30.49 -31.84 12.77
C ALA A 33 31.20 -31.50 14.10
N GLN A 34 30.49 -30.83 15.01
CA GLN A 34 31.03 -30.53 16.37
C GLN A 34 31.19 -31.79 17.20
N GLU A 35 30.25 -32.74 17.16
CA GLU A 35 30.38 -34.02 17.86
C GLU A 35 31.53 -34.86 17.29
N LEU A 36 31.78 -34.83 15.97
CA LEU A 36 32.90 -35.50 15.32
C LEU A 36 34.26 -34.87 15.76
N LEU A 37 34.32 -33.55 15.91
CA LEU A 37 35.52 -32.84 16.38
C LEU A 37 36.00 -33.28 17.79
N GLU A 38 35.07 -33.74 18.64
CA GLU A 38 35.41 -34.24 19.99
C GLU A 38 36.07 -35.64 19.96
N ILE A 39 35.86 -36.41 18.86
CA ILE A 39 36.24 -37.83 18.76
C ILE A 39 37.49 -38.00 17.88
N VAL A 40 37.72 -37.08 16.92
CA VAL A 40 38.81 -37.17 15.95
C VAL A 40 40.16 -36.90 16.56
N GLU A 41 41.12 -37.83 16.39
CA GLU A 41 42.48 -37.75 16.92
C GLU A 41 43.50 -37.27 15.86
N GLU A 42 43.23 -37.41 14.56
CA GLU A 42 44.16 -37.02 13.49
C GLU A 42 44.10 -35.52 13.20
N ASP A 43 45.27 -34.86 13.15
CA ASP A 43 45.37 -33.39 13.00
C ASP A 43 44.81 -32.90 11.63
N ASP A 44 45.00 -33.64 10.57
CA ASP A 44 44.52 -33.28 9.23
C ASP A 44 42.99 -33.34 9.15
N ASP A 45 42.35 -34.36 9.70
CA ASP A 45 40.93 -34.53 9.75
C ASP A 45 40.27 -33.46 10.65
N ARG A 46 40.95 -33.16 11.76
CA ARG A 46 40.53 -32.09 12.69
C ARG A 46 40.52 -30.71 12.00
N GLN A 47 41.52 -30.45 11.17
CA GLN A 47 41.59 -29.20 10.42
C GLN A 47 40.49 -29.12 9.38
N GLN A 48 40.16 -30.17 8.65
CA GLN A 48 39.07 -30.23 7.69
C GLN A 48 37.72 -30.02 8.35
N LEU A 49 37.46 -30.65 9.50
CA LEU A 49 36.25 -30.46 10.27
C LEU A 49 36.09 -29.03 10.80
N ASN A 50 37.17 -28.39 11.27
CA ASN A 50 37.14 -26.98 11.68
C ASN A 50 36.79 -26.04 10.52
N ASP A 51 37.32 -26.31 9.31
CA ASP A 51 36.97 -25.55 8.11
C ASP A 51 35.51 -25.75 7.72
N GLU A 52 34.97 -26.95 7.88
CA GLU A 52 33.56 -27.26 7.64
C GLU A 52 32.64 -26.58 8.64
N VAL A 53 32.95 -26.65 9.94
CA VAL A 53 32.23 -25.92 11.00
C VAL A 53 32.18 -24.41 10.70
N SER A 54 33.30 -23.82 10.30
CA SER A 54 33.35 -22.40 9.94
C SER A 54 32.47 -22.04 8.76
N LYS A 55 32.43 -22.90 7.72
CA LYS A 55 31.56 -22.73 6.55
C LYS A 55 30.07 -22.86 6.93
N LEU A 56 29.73 -23.86 7.74
CA LEU A 56 28.38 -24.08 8.23
C LEU A 56 27.89 -22.92 9.08
N GLN A 57 28.71 -22.41 10.00
CA GLN A 57 28.39 -21.23 10.82
C GLN A 57 28.10 -20.00 9.94
N THR A 58 28.97 -19.71 8.98
CA THR A 58 28.76 -18.59 8.03
C THR A 58 27.48 -18.76 7.21
N SER A 59 27.17 -20.01 6.81
CA SER A 59 25.96 -20.32 6.06
C SER A 59 24.70 -20.15 6.92
N ILE A 60 24.75 -20.59 8.16
CA ILE A 60 23.65 -20.44 9.15
C ILE A 60 23.37 -18.97 9.39
N GLU A 61 24.39 -18.15 9.71
CA GLU A 61 24.21 -16.70 9.92
C GLU A 61 23.53 -16.03 8.70
N ARG A 62 23.97 -16.36 7.50
CA ARG A 62 23.36 -15.84 6.28
C ARG A 62 21.89 -16.25 6.12
N LEU A 63 21.61 -17.55 6.34
CA LEU A 63 20.24 -18.09 6.19
C LEU A 63 19.30 -17.59 7.29
N GLU A 64 19.79 -17.36 8.51
CA GLU A 64 19.03 -16.75 9.60
C GLU A 64 18.60 -15.31 9.25
N ILE A 65 19.52 -14.50 8.73
CA ILE A 65 19.21 -13.13 8.29
C ILE A 65 18.18 -13.15 7.16
N GLU A 66 18.32 -14.07 6.19
CA GLU A 66 17.39 -14.21 5.09
C GLU A 66 16.00 -14.67 5.57
N LEU A 67 15.96 -15.65 6.48
CA LEU A 67 14.72 -16.14 7.07
C LEU A 67 14.02 -15.06 7.91
N GLN A 68 14.75 -14.32 8.72
CA GLN A 68 14.21 -13.20 9.47
C GLN A 68 13.56 -12.16 8.55
N ALA A 69 14.22 -11.82 7.44
CA ALA A 69 13.67 -10.89 6.45
C ALA A 69 12.37 -11.40 5.81
N LEU A 70 12.25 -12.71 5.56
CA LEU A 70 11.04 -13.34 5.01
C LEU A 70 9.90 -13.44 6.02
N LEU A 71 10.21 -13.49 7.31
CA LEU A 71 9.22 -13.57 8.41
C LEU A 71 8.70 -12.21 8.85
N LEU A 72 9.30 -11.09 8.40
CA LEU A 72 8.78 -9.77 8.69
C LEU A 72 7.34 -9.62 8.18
N PRO A 73 6.49 -8.88 8.92
CA PRO A 73 5.12 -8.63 8.48
C PRO A 73 5.11 -7.90 7.15
N ARG A 74 4.49 -8.49 6.14
CA ARG A 74 4.32 -7.86 4.82
C ARG A 74 3.24 -6.79 4.87
N ASP A 75 3.42 -5.76 4.07
CA ASP A 75 2.41 -4.72 3.88
C ASP A 75 1.11 -5.34 3.31
N PRO A 76 -0.06 -5.12 3.94
CA PRO A 76 -1.33 -5.66 3.46
C PRO A 76 -1.70 -5.20 2.04
N ASN A 77 -1.11 -4.11 1.57
CA ASN A 77 -1.34 -3.56 0.24
C ASN A 77 -0.37 -4.08 -0.82
N ASP A 78 0.64 -4.90 -0.44
CA ASP A 78 1.55 -5.49 -1.42
C ASP A 78 0.80 -6.24 -2.53
N GLY A 79 1.23 -5.99 -3.78
CA GLY A 79 0.59 -6.54 -4.98
C GLY A 79 -0.71 -5.86 -5.39
N ARG A 80 -1.06 -4.72 -4.78
CA ARG A 80 -2.11 -3.82 -5.26
C ARG A 80 -1.56 -2.85 -6.29
N ASN A 81 -2.42 -2.42 -7.19
CA ASN A 81 -2.16 -1.26 -8.03
C ASN A 81 -2.16 0.02 -7.19
N VAL A 82 -1.56 1.06 -7.71
CA VAL A 82 -1.38 2.35 -7.03
C VAL A 82 -2.14 3.44 -7.75
N ILE A 83 -2.93 4.20 -7.02
CA ILE A 83 -3.45 5.50 -7.44
C ILE A 83 -2.47 6.56 -6.96
N LEU A 84 -1.83 7.23 -7.92
CA LEU A 84 -0.88 8.31 -7.68
C LEU A 84 -1.54 9.64 -7.98
N GLU A 85 -1.67 10.52 -6.97
CA GLU A 85 -2.20 11.86 -7.12
C GLU A 85 -1.09 12.87 -6.89
N ILE A 86 -0.88 13.80 -7.81
CA ILE A 86 0.15 14.84 -7.74
C ILE A 86 -0.55 16.19 -7.83
N ARG A 87 -0.28 17.10 -6.88
CA ARG A 87 -0.89 18.42 -6.81
C ARG A 87 0.14 19.50 -6.54
N GLY A 88 0.06 20.61 -7.28
CA GLY A 88 0.79 21.81 -6.92
C GLY A 88 0.36 22.32 -5.54
N ALA A 89 1.33 22.71 -4.69
CA ALA A 89 1.07 23.23 -3.34
C ALA A 89 1.57 24.67 -3.19
N GLU A 90 2.64 24.94 -2.43
CA GLU A 90 3.18 26.27 -2.29
C GLU A 90 4.11 26.64 -3.46
N GLY A 91 3.87 27.76 -4.11
CA GLY A 91 4.74 28.27 -5.18
C GLY A 91 4.02 28.71 -6.45
N GLY A 92 2.68 28.63 -6.45
CA GLY A 92 1.85 29.03 -7.59
C GLY A 92 2.17 28.22 -8.84
N GLU A 93 2.34 28.87 -9.99
CA GLU A 93 2.54 28.20 -11.27
C GLU A 93 3.81 27.33 -11.32
N GLU A 94 4.86 27.70 -10.59
CA GLU A 94 6.07 26.90 -10.49
C GLU A 94 5.83 25.54 -9.80
N ALA A 95 4.93 25.49 -8.82
CA ALA A 95 4.51 24.23 -8.19
C ALA A 95 3.74 23.33 -9.19
N ASN A 96 2.94 23.92 -10.06
CA ASN A 96 2.21 23.22 -11.11
C ASN A 96 3.15 22.66 -12.20
N LEU A 97 4.15 23.44 -12.59
CA LEU A 97 5.20 22.98 -13.52
C LEU A 97 6.01 21.82 -12.90
N PHE A 98 6.34 21.92 -11.62
CA PHE A 98 7.04 20.83 -10.94
C PHE A 98 6.16 19.58 -10.76
N ALA A 99 4.83 19.74 -10.60
CA ALA A 99 3.92 18.62 -10.62
C ALA A 99 3.96 17.85 -11.95
N ARG A 100 4.13 18.56 -13.07
CA ARG A 100 4.34 17.93 -14.37
C ARG A 100 5.68 17.18 -14.43
N ASP A 101 6.76 17.77 -13.94
CA ASP A 101 8.08 17.12 -13.94
C ASP A 101 8.03 15.81 -13.11
N LEU A 102 7.37 15.83 -11.93
CA LEU A 102 7.18 14.62 -11.12
C LEU A 102 6.30 13.57 -11.82
N HIS A 103 5.25 14.01 -12.48
CA HIS A 103 4.41 13.11 -13.27
C HIS A 103 5.22 12.41 -14.37
N GLU A 104 5.99 13.16 -15.17
CA GLU A 104 6.84 12.60 -16.22
C GLU A 104 7.90 11.65 -15.66
N MET A 105 8.51 11.98 -14.52
CA MET A 105 9.44 11.11 -13.79
C MET A 105 8.81 9.78 -13.40
N TYR A 106 7.59 9.80 -12.84
CA TYR A 106 6.91 8.56 -12.44
C TYR A 106 6.40 7.75 -13.63
N LEU A 107 6.04 8.39 -14.75
CA LEU A 107 5.70 7.67 -15.99
C LEU A 107 6.93 6.94 -16.55
N ALA A 108 8.09 7.60 -16.56
CA ALA A 108 9.34 6.98 -17.00
C ALA A 108 9.74 5.82 -16.07
N PHE A 109 9.62 6.00 -14.76
CA PHE A 109 9.87 4.94 -13.78
C PHE A 109 8.94 3.75 -13.97
N ALA A 110 7.64 3.98 -14.15
CA ALA A 110 6.66 2.94 -14.43
C ALA A 110 6.98 2.17 -15.72
N ALA A 111 7.42 2.86 -16.77
CA ALA A 111 7.83 2.25 -18.02
C ALA A 111 9.07 1.34 -17.85
N ASN A 112 10.07 1.79 -17.07
CA ASN A 112 11.27 1.01 -16.76
C ASN A 112 10.93 -0.29 -16.01
N HIS A 113 9.89 -0.27 -15.15
CA HIS A 113 9.41 -1.44 -14.40
C HIS A 113 8.35 -2.27 -15.16
N GLY A 114 7.99 -1.86 -16.38
CA GLY A 114 6.98 -2.56 -17.19
C GLY A 114 5.56 -2.47 -16.64
N TRP A 115 5.26 -1.46 -15.81
CA TRP A 115 3.91 -1.23 -15.28
C TRP A 115 3.02 -0.59 -16.35
N LYS A 116 1.75 -0.96 -16.31
CA LYS A 116 0.74 -0.29 -17.12
C LYS A 116 0.30 0.98 -16.42
N VAL A 117 0.28 2.09 -17.17
CA VAL A 117 -0.19 3.39 -16.67
C VAL A 117 -1.54 3.70 -17.31
N GLU A 118 -2.51 4.12 -16.50
CA GLU A 118 -3.83 4.54 -16.93
C GLU A 118 -4.12 5.95 -16.37
N PRO A 119 -4.24 6.97 -17.24
CA PRO A 119 -4.65 8.31 -16.82
C PRO A 119 -6.07 8.29 -16.26
N MET A 120 -6.28 8.90 -15.10
CA MET A 120 -7.60 8.98 -14.46
C MET A 120 -8.20 10.39 -14.55
N ASP A 121 -7.43 11.40 -14.14
CA ASP A 121 -7.82 12.83 -14.17
C ASP A 121 -6.60 13.71 -14.35
N ALA A 122 -6.76 14.85 -15.03
CA ALA A 122 -5.72 15.84 -15.18
C ALA A 122 -6.32 17.24 -15.32
N ARG A 123 -5.81 18.16 -14.51
CA ARG A 123 -6.15 19.59 -14.58
C ARG A 123 -4.90 20.37 -14.91
N GLU A 124 -4.79 20.74 -16.17
CA GLU A 124 -3.67 21.57 -16.64
C GLU A 124 -3.75 22.98 -16.06
N SER A 125 -2.59 23.62 -15.88
CA SER A 125 -2.46 25.02 -15.54
C SER A 125 -2.14 25.86 -16.78
N ASP A 126 -2.25 27.19 -16.66
CA ASP A 126 -2.11 28.14 -17.78
C ASP A 126 -0.75 28.04 -18.48
N MET A 127 0.32 27.63 -17.78
CA MET A 127 1.66 27.48 -18.34
C MET A 127 2.04 26.04 -18.69
N GLY A 128 1.05 25.15 -18.78
CA GLY A 128 1.24 23.75 -19.17
C GLY A 128 1.78 22.85 -18.05
N GLY A 129 1.70 23.29 -16.80
CA GLY A 129 1.87 22.44 -15.63
C GLY A 129 0.59 21.69 -15.28
N PHE A 130 0.58 21.00 -14.12
CA PHE A 130 -0.63 20.38 -13.57
C PHE A 130 -0.96 21.00 -12.22
N SER A 131 -2.17 21.56 -12.09
CA SER A 131 -2.70 21.89 -10.76
C SER A 131 -3.04 20.63 -10.00
N GLU A 132 -3.50 19.58 -10.71
CA GLU A 132 -3.76 18.25 -10.21
C GLU A 132 -3.65 17.23 -11.35
N VAL A 133 -3.02 16.09 -11.10
CA VAL A 133 -3.02 14.95 -12.01
C VAL A 133 -3.10 13.67 -11.22
N THR A 134 -3.92 12.72 -11.69
CA THR A 134 -4.14 11.42 -11.07
C THR A 134 -3.93 10.32 -12.11
N VAL A 135 -3.11 9.33 -11.77
CA VAL A 135 -2.85 8.16 -12.62
C VAL A 135 -2.95 6.87 -11.82
N LEU A 136 -3.40 5.80 -12.46
CA LEU A 136 -3.32 4.44 -11.96
C LEU A 136 -2.06 3.77 -12.49
N LEU A 137 -1.24 3.25 -11.59
CA LEU A 137 -0.05 2.45 -11.89
C LEU A 137 -0.36 0.98 -11.58
N ALA A 138 -0.46 0.15 -12.62
CA ALA A 138 -0.83 -1.26 -12.48
C ALA A 138 0.40 -2.15 -12.68
N GLY A 139 0.86 -2.74 -11.59
CA GLY A 139 2.01 -3.65 -11.52
C GLY A 139 1.99 -4.47 -10.24
N ALA A 140 2.52 -5.68 -10.28
CA ALA A 140 2.48 -6.60 -9.14
C ALA A 140 3.26 -6.08 -7.92
N ASP A 141 4.24 -5.23 -8.13
CA ASP A 141 5.13 -4.61 -7.14
C ASP A 141 4.96 -3.09 -7.03
N ALA A 142 3.98 -2.51 -7.76
CA ALA A 142 3.78 -1.06 -7.83
C ALA A 142 3.63 -0.42 -6.44
N TRP A 143 2.86 -1.03 -5.54
CA TRP A 143 2.70 -0.55 -4.17
C TRP A 143 4.03 -0.54 -3.40
N THR A 144 4.76 -1.64 -3.43
CA THR A 144 6.03 -1.82 -2.71
C THR A 144 7.05 -0.73 -3.07
N TRP A 145 7.11 -0.34 -4.34
CA TRP A 145 8.00 0.70 -4.83
C TRP A 145 7.48 2.12 -4.60
N MET A 146 6.18 2.35 -4.78
CA MET A 146 5.61 3.70 -4.78
C MET A 146 5.18 4.19 -3.40
N LYS A 147 4.95 3.32 -2.40
CA LYS A 147 4.45 3.71 -1.07
C LYS A 147 5.29 4.80 -0.38
N TYR A 148 6.57 4.91 -0.72
CA TYR A 148 7.48 5.91 -0.16
C TYR A 148 7.42 7.28 -0.85
N GLU A 149 6.71 7.39 -1.96
CA GLU A 149 6.60 8.65 -2.69
C GLU A 149 5.50 9.57 -2.14
N GLY A 150 4.68 9.07 -1.20
CA GLY A 150 3.65 9.88 -0.53
C GLY A 150 4.25 10.94 0.39
N GLY A 151 3.97 12.22 0.11
CA GLY A 151 4.45 13.34 0.90
C GLY A 151 4.63 14.64 0.14
N VAL A 152 5.37 15.57 0.77
CA VAL A 152 5.69 16.89 0.18
C VAL A 152 7.05 16.86 -0.51
N HIS A 153 7.07 17.13 -1.79
CA HIS A 153 8.26 17.23 -2.63
C HIS A 153 8.62 18.70 -2.84
N ARG A 154 9.84 19.08 -2.50
CA ARG A 154 10.31 20.46 -2.57
C ARG A 154 11.28 20.64 -3.73
N VAL A 155 11.02 21.60 -4.62
CA VAL A 155 11.90 21.97 -5.70
C VAL A 155 12.63 23.28 -5.40
N GLN A 156 13.89 23.36 -5.81
CA GLN A 156 14.74 24.56 -5.75
C GLN A 156 15.35 24.77 -7.15
N ARG A 157 14.78 25.70 -7.91
CA ARG A 157 15.27 26.09 -9.24
C ARG A 157 14.92 27.54 -9.53
N VAL A 158 15.49 28.09 -10.60
CA VAL A 158 15.07 29.38 -11.16
C VAL A 158 13.81 29.12 -11.99
N PRO A 159 12.65 29.65 -11.61
CA PRO A 159 11.41 29.46 -12.38
C PRO A 159 11.51 30.04 -13.78
N VAL A 160 10.74 29.48 -14.72
CA VAL A 160 10.64 30.06 -16.07
C VAL A 160 10.10 31.50 -16.05
N THR A 161 9.30 31.83 -15.02
CA THR A 161 8.72 33.17 -14.81
C THR A 161 9.67 34.19 -14.14
N GLU A 162 10.85 33.75 -13.70
CA GLU A 162 11.78 34.61 -12.95
C GLU A 162 12.80 35.27 -13.89
N ALA A 163 12.67 36.60 -14.10
CA ALA A 163 13.53 37.37 -14.99
C ALA A 163 14.92 37.72 -14.40
N GLN A 164 15.08 37.67 -13.06
CA GLN A 164 16.32 38.07 -12.38
C GLN A 164 17.22 36.90 -12.00
N GLY A 165 16.88 35.67 -12.40
CA GLY A 165 17.68 34.47 -12.14
C GLY A 165 17.72 34.02 -10.67
N ARG A 166 16.78 34.47 -9.83
CA ARG A 166 16.71 34.06 -8.43
C ARG A 166 16.17 32.66 -8.30
N VAL A 167 16.79 31.88 -7.42
CA VAL A 167 16.30 30.54 -7.08
C VAL A 167 15.05 30.66 -6.21
N HIS A 168 13.95 30.07 -6.65
CA HIS A 168 12.72 29.95 -5.87
C HIS A 168 12.60 28.56 -5.27
N THR A 169 11.81 28.47 -4.21
CA THR A 169 11.47 27.20 -3.55
C THR A 169 9.97 26.99 -3.63
N SER A 170 9.56 25.93 -4.30
CA SER A 170 8.16 25.55 -4.45
C SER A 170 7.94 24.13 -3.93
N THR A 171 6.70 23.78 -3.66
CA THR A 171 6.32 22.44 -3.20
C THR A 171 5.18 21.85 -4.02
N THR A 172 5.24 20.54 -4.18
CA THR A 172 4.21 19.73 -4.80
C THR A 172 3.92 18.56 -3.87
N THR A 173 2.67 18.23 -3.68
CA THR A 173 2.26 17.08 -2.86
C THR A 173 2.01 15.88 -3.75
N VAL A 174 2.47 14.73 -3.30
CA VAL A 174 2.22 13.42 -3.90
C VAL A 174 1.45 12.59 -2.90
N SER A 175 0.34 12.01 -3.32
CA SER A 175 -0.41 11.06 -2.53
C SER A 175 -0.39 9.70 -3.23
N VAL A 176 -0.08 8.66 -2.48
CA VAL A 176 0.01 7.27 -2.94
C VAL A 176 -1.02 6.45 -2.20
N LEU A 177 -2.02 5.97 -2.93
CA LEU A 177 -3.11 5.20 -2.36
C LEU A 177 -3.19 3.83 -3.06
N PRO A 178 -3.48 2.74 -2.32
CA PRO A 178 -3.75 1.47 -2.96
C PRO A 178 -5.08 1.55 -3.72
N GLU A 179 -5.15 0.94 -4.90
CA GLU A 179 -6.42 0.79 -5.62
C GLU A 179 -7.43 0.06 -4.74
N ALA A 180 -8.64 0.60 -4.61
CA ALA A 180 -9.68 -0.01 -3.83
C ALA A 180 -10.12 -1.35 -4.46
N GLU A 181 -10.28 -2.39 -3.65
CA GLU A 181 -10.90 -3.63 -4.12
C GLU A 181 -12.39 -3.40 -4.35
N GLU A 182 -12.96 -4.06 -5.38
CA GLU A 182 -14.41 -4.07 -5.56
C GLU A 182 -15.08 -4.65 -4.31
N VAL A 183 -16.00 -3.89 -3.79
CA VAL A 183 -16.75 -4.28 -2.60
C VAL A 183 -17.92 -5.15 -3.03
N ASP A 184 -17.83 -6.43 -2.74
CA ASP A 184 -18.97 -7.35 -2.85
C ASP A 184 -19.57 -7.58 -1.46
N VAL A 185 -20.87 -7.29 -1.33
CA VAL A 185 -21.60 -7.46 -0.07
C VAL A 185 -22.35 -8.76 -0.14
N ASP A 186 -21.79 -9.77 0.52
CA ASP A 186 -22.51 -11.02 0.79
C ASP A 186 -23.24 -10.90 2.14
N ILE A 187 -24.53 -11.24 2.14
CA ILE A 187 -25.38 -11.16 3.33
C ILE A 187 -25.69 -12.59 3.77
N ASP A 188 -25.16 -12.99 4.91
CA ASP A 188 -25.54 -14.26 5.54
C ASP A 188 -26.95 -14.14 6.12
N GLU A 189 -27.83 -15.07 5.76
CA GLU A 189 -29.21 -15.12 6.28
C GLU A 189 -29.26 -15.30 7.80
N ASN A 190 -28.25 -15.91 8.42
CA ASN A 190 -28.14 -16.10 9.86
C ASN A 190 -27.92 -14.78 10.62
N ASP A 191 -27.34 -13.79 9.95
CA ASP A 191 -27.11 -12.44 10.49
C ASP A 191 -28.34 -11.56 10.40
N LEU A 192 -29.40 -12.04 9.77
CA LEU A 192 -30.64 -11.31 9.62
C LEU A 192 -31.65 -11.67 10.72
N GLN A 193 -32.25 -10.64 11.29
CA GLN A 193 -33.49 -10.76 12.06
C GLN A 193 -34.62 -10.19 11.21
N VAL A 194 -35.62 -11.01 10.95
CA VAL A 194 -36.81 -10.63 10.15
C VAL A 194 -38.03 -10.59 11.03
N ASP A 195 -38.57 -9.41 11.23
CA ASP A 195 -39.79 -9.17 11.98
C ASP A 195 -40.94 -8.84 11.00
N VAL A 196 -42.10 -9.43 11.23
CA VAL A 196 -43.31 -9.19 10.45
C VAL A 196 -44.33 -8.46 11.30
N TYR A 197 -44.96 -7.45 10.72
CA TYR A 197 -45.94 -6.64 11.41
C TYR A 197 -47.02 -6.11 10.45
N ARG A 198 -48.07 -5.52 11.00
CA ARG A 198 -49.16 -4.94 10.23
C ARG A 198 -48.72 -3.66 9.55
N ALA A 199 -49.03 -3.52 8.25
CA ALA A 199 -48.79 -2.30 7.54
C ALA A 199 -49.63 -1.17 8.10
N SER A 200 -49.05 0.05 8.23
CA SER A 200 -49.77 1.24 8.66
C SER A 200 -50.01 2.15 7.44
N GLY A 201 -51.24 2.62 7.28
CA GLY A 201 -51.58 3.54 6.20
C GLY A 201 -53.08 3.57 5.86
N PRO A 202 -53.54 4.48 4.99
CA PRO A 202 -54.91 4.50 4.48
C PRO A 202 -55.11 3.29 3.59
N GLY A 203 -55.92 2.30 4.02
CA GLY A 203 -56.20 1.09 3.30
C GLY A 203 -57.46 0.38 3.76
N GLY A 204 -58.00 -0.54 2.92
CA GLY A 204 -59.15 -1.36 3.23
C GLY A 204 -58.88 -2.49 4.20
N GLN A 205 -59.82 -3.46 4.38
CA GLN A 205 -59.76 -4.57 5.33
C GLN A 205 -58.43 -5.38 5.27
N SER A 206 -57.79 -5.48 4.14
CA SER A 206 -56.55 -6.21 3.92
C SER A 206 -55.35 -5.62 4.67
N VAL A 207 -55.26 -4.29 4.80
CA VAL A 207 -54.15 -3.60 5.53
C VAL A 207 -54.25 -3.82 7.04
N ASN A 208 -55.49 -3.94 7.54
CA ASN A 208 -55.75 -4.07 8.98
C ASN A 208 -55.75 -5.50 9.48
N THR A 209 -55.80 -6.52 8.59
CA THR A 209 -55.95 -7.92 8.98
C THR A 209 -54.73 -8.80 8.62
N THR A 210 -53.82 -8.31 7.74
CA THR A 210 -52.70 -9.11 7.27
C THR A 210 -51.36 -8.51 7.69
N ASP A 211 -50.48 -9.31 8.28
CA ASP A 211 -49.12 -8.90 8.64
C ASP A 211 -48.24 -8.96 7.36
N SER A 212 -48.36 -7.94 6.51
CA SER A 212 -47.66 -7.84 5.24
C SER A 212 -46.37 -7.01 5.31
N ALA A 213 -46.23 -6.15 6.31
CA ALA A 213 -45.03 -5.34 6.48
C ALA A 213 -43.86 -6.17 7.04
N VAL A 214 -42.66 -5.92 6.56
CA VAL A 214 -41.44 -6.63 6.93
C VAL A 214 -40.39 -5.64 7.37
N ARG A 215 -39.77 -5.91 8.54
CA ARG A 215 -38.58 -5.24 9.04
C ARG A 215 -37.44 -6.24 9.05
N ILE A 216 -36.33 -5.88 8.41
CA ILE A 216 -35.10 -6.66 8.44
C ILE A 216 -34.03 -5.87 9.19
N THR A 217 -33.46 -6.49 10.20
CA THR A 217 -32.34 -5.97 10.96
C THR A 217 -31.12 -6.83 10.71
N HIS A 218 -30.05 -6.24 10.22
CA HIS A 218 -28.75 -6.90 10.11
C HIS A 218 -28.01 -6.77 11.43
N LYS A 219 -27.92 -7.88 12.19
CA LYS A 219 -27.41 -7.92 13.57
C LYS A 219 -26.00 -7.33 13.72
N PRO A 220 -24.99 -7.67 12.84
CA PRO A 220 -23.63 -7.19 13.02
C PRO A 220 -23.48 -5.68 12.83
N THR A 221 -24.24 -5.06 11.91
CA THR A 221 -24.14 -3.64 11.60
C THR A 221 -25.22 -2.77 12.27
N GLY A 222 -26.28 -3.39 12.78
CA GLY A 222 -27.44 -2.70 13.33
C GLY A 222 -28.31 -1.97 12.28
N LEU A 223 -28.05 -2.18 10.98
CA LEU A 223 -28.86 -1.58 9.91
C LEU A 223 -30.25 -2.16 9.89
N VAL A 224 -31.26 -1.29 9.88
CA VAL A 224 -32.67 -1.67 9.85
C VAL A 224 -33.33 -1.16 8.58
N VAL A 225 -34.06 -2.02 7.91
CA VAL A 225 -34.89 -1.70 6.73
C VAL A 225 -36.31 -2.19 6.97
N SER A 226 -37.29 -1.32 6.78
CA SER A 226 -38.71 -1.65 6.88
C SER A 226 -39.38 -1.41 5.53
N MET A 227 -40.19 -2.37 5.05
CA MET A 227 -40.95 -2.31 3.80
C MET A 227 -42.39 -2.74 4.03
N GLN A 228 -43.33 -1.94 3.48
CA GLN A 228 -44.77 -2.18 3.61
C GLN A 228 -45.56 -1.78 2.34
N ASP A 229 -44.86 -1.51 1.23
CA ASP A 229 -45.47 -0.96 0.02
C ASP A 229 -46.26 -1.99 -0.79
N GLU A 230 -45.95 -3.27 -0.63
CA GLU A 230 -46.60 -4.36 -1.35
C GLU A 230 -47.64 -5.06 -0.46
N LYS A 231 -48.65 -5.64 -1.11
CA LYS A 231 -49.66 -6.46 -0.46
C LYS A 231 -49.12 -7.82 0.01
N SER A 232 -48.02 -8.27 -0.55
CA SER A 232 -47.41 -9.57 -0.28
C SER A 232 -46.20 -9.39 0.67
N GLN A 233 -46.21 -10.09 1.80
CA GLN A 233 -45.09 -10.20 2.72
C GLN A 233 -43.78 -10.64 2.03
N LEU A 234 -43.88 -11.63 1.12
CA LEU A 234 -42.71 -12.12 0.39
C LEU A 234 -42.10 -11.04 -0.50
N GLN A 235 -42.93 -10.26 -1.20
CA GLN A 235 -42.44 -9.14 -2.03
C GLN A 235 -41.79 -8.05 -1.19
N ASN A 236 -42.38 -7.73 -0.02
CA ASN A 236 -41.78 -6.78 0.92
C ASN A 236 -40.44 -7.29 1.48
N LYS A 237 -40.31 -8.61 1.78
CA LYS A 237 -39.03 -9.23 2.20
C LYS A 237 -37.98 -9.10 1.12
N VAL A 238 -38.29 -9.43 -0.15
CA VAL A 238 -37.36 -9.31 -1.27
C VAL A 238 -36.89 -7.87 -1.50
N LYS A 239 -37.83 -6.90 -1.42
CA LYS A 239 -37.50 -5.47 -1.53
C LYS A 239 -36.64 -5.02 -0.36
N ALA A 240 -36.96 -5.41 0.86
CA ALA A 240 -36.20 -5.06 2.06
C ALA A 240 -34.78 -5.56 1.98
N LEU A 241 -34.54 -6.81 1.54
CA LEU A 241 -33.21 -7.38 1.32
C LEU A 241 -32.42 -6.60 0.25
N ARG A 242 -33.06 -6.22 -0.84
CA ARG A 242 -32.42 -5.40 -1.90
C ARG A 242 -31.97 -4.05 -1.36
N VAL A 243 -32.83 -3.36 -0.60
CA VAL A 243 -32.48 -2.07 -0.01
C VAL A 243 -31.42 -2.23 1.07
N LEU A 244 -31.47 -3.29 1.88
CA LEU A 244 -30.45 -3.58 2.88
C LEU A 244 -29.07 -3.78 2.22
N ARG A 245 -29.00 -4.58 1.13
CA ARG A 245 -27.76 -4.79 0.38
C ARG A 245 -27.20 -3.46 -0.18
N SER A 246 -28.06 -2.62 -0.75
CA SER A 246 -27.65 -1.31 -1.25
C SER A 246 -27.12 -0.40 -0.14
N ARG A 247 -27.76 -0.37 1.04
CA ARG A 247 -27.30 0.43 2.19
C ARG A 247 -25.99 -0.08 2.76
N MET A 248 -25.80 -1.41 2.83
CA MET A 248 -24.54 -2.00 3.28
C MET A 248 -23.40 -1.68 2.33
N LEU A 249 -23.64 -1.80 1.00
CA LEU A 249 -22.67 -1.42 -0.01
C LEU A 249 -22.27 0.05 0.13
N GLN A 250 -23.25 0.94 0.27
CA GLN A 250 -23.00 2.37 0.46
C GLN A 250 -22.18 2.64 1.72
N ALA A 251 -22.56 2.05 2.84
CA ALA A 251 -21.83 2.23 4.11
C ALA A 251 -20.37 1.74 4.01
N GLN A 252 -20.12 0.67 3.27
CA GLN A 252 -18.77 0.15 3.07
C GLN A 252 -17.95 1.02 2.11
N GLN A 253 -18.57 1.56 1.05
CA GLN A 253 -17.95 2.55 0.16
C GLN A 253 -17.59 3.84 0.92
N ASP A 254 -18.51 4.35 1.74
CA ASP A 254 -18.29 5.55 2.57
C ASP A 254 -17.12 5.34 3.54
N LYS A 255 -17.02 4.14 4.13
CA LYS A 255 -15.89 3.78 5.00
C LYS A 255 -14.57 3.75 4.24
N GLN A 256 -14.51 3.09 3.08
CA GLN A 256 -13.31 3.08 2.23
C GLN A 256 -12.89 4.49 1.80
N GLN A 257 -13.85 5.33 1.43
CA GLN A 257 -13.59 6.71 1.04
C GLN A 257 -13.07 7.55 2.21
N ALA A 258 -13.59 7.34 3.42
CA ALA A 258 -13.12 8.00 4.62
C ALA A 258 -11.68 7.57 4.97
N GLU A 259 -11.37 6.27 4.89
CA GLU A 259 -10.03 5.72 5.10
C GLU A 259 -9.03 6.26 4.07
N ALA A 260 -9.37 6.27 2.78
CA ALA A 260 -8.55 6.85 1.72
C ALA A 260 -8.31 8.35 1.92
N SER A 261 -9.34 9.11 2.34
CA SER A 261 -9.23 10.54 2.63
C SER A 261 -8.32 10.80 3.83
N ALA A 262 -8.42 9.99 4.88
CA ALA A 262 -7.56 10.10 6.06
C ALA A 262 -6.09 9.76 5.71
N ALA A 263 -5.86 8.70 4.93
CA ALA A 263 -4.53 8.30 4.47
C ALA A 263 -3.90 9.42 3.61
N ARG A 264 -4.64 9.97 2.65
CA ARG A 264 -4.20 11.12 1.84
C ARG A 264 -3.80 12.30 2.71
N LYS A 265 -4.65 12.70 3.65
CA LYS A 265 -4.37 13.82 4.55
C LYS A 265 -3.14 13.55 5.43
N GLY A 266 -2.93 12.33 5.88
CA GLY A 266 -1.74 11.93 6.65
C GLY A 266 -0.45 12.05 5.85
N GLN A 267 -0.47 11.75 4.55
CA GLN A 267 0.71 11.83 3.68
C GLN A 267 1.08 13.28 3.31
N VAL A 268 0.09 14.09 2.93
CA VAL A 268 0.36 15.42 2.35
C VAL A 268 0.35 16.57 3.39
N GLY A 269 -0.13 16.33 4.59
CA GLY A 269 -0.19 17.33 5.65
C GLY A 269 -0.80 18.66 5.20
N SER A 270 -0.11 19.78 5.43
CA SER A 270 -0.48 21.11 4.94
C SER A 270 0.09 21.44 3.55
N GLY A 271 1.00 20.61 3.00
CA GLY A 271 1.75 20.88 1.77
C GLY A 271 2.87 21.91 1.95
N GLY A 272 3.14 22.31 3.19
CA GLY A 272 4.13 23.36 3.51
C GLY A 272 5.57 22.92 3.29
N ARG A 273 6.46 23.88 3.02
CA ARG A 273 7.89 23.64 2.72
C ARG A 273 8.66 22.97 3.86
N SER A 274 8.17 23.07 5.08
CA SER A 274 8.76 22.41 6.26
C SER A 274 8.50 20.91 6.32
N GLU A 275 7.39 20.44 5.75
CA GLU A 275 6.93 19.06 5.78
C GLU A 275 7.56 18.18 4.68
N LYS A 276 8.55 18.71 3.98
CA LYS A 276 9.21 18.03 2.86
C LYS A 276 9.77 16.67 3.23
N ILE A 277 9.45 15.65 2.43
CA ILE A 277 10.13 14.35 2.46
C ILE A 277 11.39 14.37 1.59
N ARG A 278 11.35 15.10 0.45
CA ARG A 278 12.45 15.11 -0.51
C ARG A 278 12.67 16.49 -1.10
N THR A 279 13.94 16.83 -1.41
CA THR A 279 14.32 18.08 -2.05
C THR A 279 15.04 17.82 -3.37
N TYR A 280 14.62 18.52 -4.41
CA TYR A 280 15.16 18.51 -5.77
C TYR A 280 15.86 19.85 -6.04
N ASN A 281 17.19 19.86 -6.02
CA ASN A 281 18.01 21.07 -6.26
C ASN A 281 18.61 21.02 -7.65
N PHE A 282 18.02 21.77 -8.57
CA PHE A 282 18.45 21.81 -9.97
C PHE A 282 19.82 22.46 -10.15
N LYS A 283 20.15 23.48 -9.35
CA LYS A 283 21.44 24.18 -9.45
C LYS A 283 22.63 23.26 -9.15
N GLU A 284 22.45 22.34 -8.21
CA GLU A 284 23.51 21.44 -7.75
C GLU A 284 23.37 20.03 -8.36
N ASN A 285 22.42 19.82 -9.28
CA ASN A 285 22.05 18.49 -9.81
C ASN A 285 21.87 17.45 -8.72
N ARG A 286 21.23 17.84 -7.59
CA ARG A 286 21.17 17.08 -6.35
C ARG A 286 19.73 16.77 -5.93
N ILE A 287 19.52 15.54 -5.49
CA ILE A 287 18.32 15.11 -4.81
C ILE A 287 18.67 14.69 -3.37
N THR A 288 17.86 15.08 -2.40
CA THR A 288 18.04 14.69 -0.98
C THR A 288 16.75 14.17 -0.42
N ASP A 289 16.73 12.90 0.04
CA ASP A 289 15.65 12.35 0.83
C ASP A 289 15.93 12.61 2.31
N HIS A 290 15.03 13.37 2.96
CA HIS A 290 15.25 13.83 4.34
C HIS A 290 14.90 12.78 5.39
N ARG A 291 14.18 11.74 5.04
CA ARG A 291 13.77 10.66 5.94
C ARG A 291 14.96 9.78 6.36
N ILE A 292 15.85 9.53 5.39
CA ILE A 292 17.03 8.67 5.59
C ILE A 292 18.35 9.42 5.41
N GLY A 293 18.31 10.76 5.18
CA GLY A 293 19.49 11.59 4.97
C GLY A 293 20.27 11.29 3.67
N LEU A 294 19.66 10.53 2.74
CA LEU A 294 20.29 10.17 1.47
C LEU A 294 20.44 11.39 0.56
N THR A 295 21.62 11.57 0.00
CA THR A 295 21.90 12.65 -0.97
C THR A 295 22.62 12.08 -2.19
N LEU A 296 22.02 12.29 -3.38
CA LEU A 296 22.56 11.86 -4.67
C LEU A 296 22.75 13.05 -5.60
N HIS A 297 23.87 13.08 -6.35
CA HIS A 297 24.21 14.12 -7.33
C HIS A 297 23.92 13.66 -8.76
N LYS A 298 22.68 13.23 -9.02
CA LYS A 298 22.19 12.74 -10.31
C LYS A 298 20.71 13.06 -10.53
N LEU A 299 20.30 14.27 -10.18
CA LEU A 299 18.89 14.70 -10.27
C LEU A 299 18.33 14.55 -11.69
N ASP A 300 19.12 14.84 -12.71
CA ASP A 300 18.78 14.67 -14.13
C ASP A 300 18.36 13.23 -14.47
N ARG A 301 19.08 12.23 -13.93
CA ARG A 301 18.72 10.82 -14.11
C ARG A 301 17.47 10.46 -13.34
N VAL A 302 17.34 10.96 -12.12
CA VAL A 302 16.15 10.70 -11.29
C VAL A 302 14.90 11.23 -11.98
N LEU A 303 14.95 12.45 -12.54
CA LEU A 303 13.82 13.01 -13.30
C LEU A 303 13.56 12.23 -14.60
N ALA A 304 14.54 11.53 -15.14
CA ALA A 304 14.37 10.60 -16.26
C ALA A 304 13.86 9.21 -15.86
N GLY A 305 13.51 9.00 -14.57
CA GLY A 305 12.91 7.76 -14.06
C GLY A 305 13.90 6.79 -13.38
N ASP A 306 15.16 7.21 -13.09
CA ASP A 306 16.13 6.38 -12.32
C ASP A 306 15.94 6.63 -10.80
N LEU A 307 14.85 6.07 -10.24
CA LEU A 307 14.50 6.18 -8.82
C LEU A 307 14.97 4.98 -8.00
N ASP A 308 15.45 3.91 -8.64
CA ASP A 308 15.73 2.62 -8.00
C ASP A 308 16.64 2.74 -6.78
N GLU A 309 17.72 3.51 -6.86
CA GLU A 309 18.66 3.68 -5.75
C GLU A 309 17.98 4.35 -4.53
N VAL A 310 17.18 5.40 -4.76
CA VAL A 310 16.47 6.10 -3.68
C VAL A 310 15.48 5.17 -2.99
N ILE A 311 14.71 4.42 -3.78
CA ILE A 311 13.67 3.54 -3.24
C ILE A 311 14.28 2.32 -2.57
N ASN A 312 15.36 1.73 -3.11
CA ASN A 312 16.05 0.61 -2.48
C ASN A 312 16.63 0.98 -1.11
N GLU A 313 17.17 2.17 -0.94
CA GLU A 313 17.66 2.66 0.35
C GLU A 313 16.51 2.86 1.36
N LEU A 314 15.34 3.32 0.91
CA LEU A 314 14.14 3.44 1.75
C LEU A 314 13.60 2.05 2.15
N LEU A 315 13.60 1.09 1.23
CA LEU A 315 13.25 -0.31 1.52
C LEU A 315 14.22 -0.95 2.53
N ALA A 316 15.52 -0.70 2.38
CA ALA A 316 16.54 -1.19 3.31
C ALA A 316 16.36 -0.60 4.71
N ASN A 317 16.08 0.71 4.78
CA ASN A 317 15.81 1.39 6.06
C ASN A 317 14.56 0.82 6.75
N GLU A 318 13.44 0.64 6.01
CA GLU A 318 12.21 0.05 6.57
C GLU A 318 12.47 -1.35 7.12
N ARG A 319 13.20 -2.20 6.39
CA ARG A 319 13.57 -3.54 6.86
C ARG A 319 14.40 -3.49 8.15
N THR A 320 15.34 -2.57 8.23
CA THR A 320 16.18 -2.39 9.43
C THR A 320 15.35 -1.96 10.64
N GLU A 321 14.41 -1.04 10.44
CA GLU A 321 13.48 -0.60 11.49
C GLU A 321 12.56 -1.72 11.95
N GLN A 322 12.01 -2.50 11.02
CA GLN A 322 11.15 -3.65 11.32
C GLN A 322 11.90 -4.74 12.11
N LEU A 323 13.16 -5.04 11.74
CA LEU A 323 14.02 -5.98 12.47
C LEU A 323 14.32 -5.47 13.89
N ALA A 324 14.67 -4.20 14.05
CA ALA A 324 14.91 -3.60 15.35
C ALA A 324 13.67 -3.65 16.27
N GLN A 325 12.47 -3.41 15.72
CA GLN A 325 11.21 -3.52 16.46
C GLN A 325 10.91 -4.97 16.86
N ALA A 326 11.14 -5.94 15.96
CA ALA A 326 10.93 -7.36 16.27
C ALA A 326 11.87 -7.84 17.39
N THR A 327 13.13 -7.40 17.36
CA THR A 327 14.12 -7.76 18.40
C THR A 327 13.82 -7.10 19.77
N SER A 328 13.15 -5.96 19.79
CA SER A 328 12.80 -5.26 21.03
C SER A 328 11.56 -5.82 21.74
N GLN A 329 10.77 -6.67 21.07
CA GLN A 329 9.52 -7.27 21.58
C GLN A 329 9.68 -8.74 22.00
N GLY A 330 10.83 -9.36 21.73
CA GLY A 330 11.17 -10.73 22.14
C GLY A 330 12.13 -10.73 23.32
#